data_3e55657b737d14176b49ac136e3fc420
#
_entry.id   3e55657b737d14176b49ac136e3fc420
#
_cell.length_a   1.000
_cell.length_b   1.000
_cell.length_c   1.000
_cell.angle_alpha   90.00
_cell.angle_beta   90.00
_cell.angle_gamma   90.00
#
_symmetry.space_group_name_H-M   'P 1'
#
loop_
_entity.id
_entity.type
_entity.pdbx_description
1 polymer ?
#
loop_
_entity_poly.entity_id
_entity_poly.type
_entity_poly.pdbx_seq_one_letter_code
_entity_poly.pdbx_strand_id
1 'polypeptide(L)'
;MLDPWYVTGLTEGEGSFSVSFTLRDKLKVGIETRPSFSISLNRRDLELIKRIQKFFGCGGIRFSRSDNCYKFEVRSVGDLVRRIIPHFEKYPLQGSKAKSFKGFKKICEMLKANLHLSPVYLREIIEIAYEMNLSGKRRYNKEDLLRVLATRRYSLPLTER
;
A
#
# COMPACT_ATOMS: atom_id res chain seq x y z
N MET A 1 26.67 -2.85 -1.85
CA MET A 1 25.28 -2.36 -2.02
C MET A 1 24.55 -3.30 -2.96
N LEU A 2 23.22 -3.46 -2.82
CA LEU A 2 22.45 -4.25 -3.78
C LEU A 2 22.34 -3.52 -5.12
N ASP A 3 22.39 -4.28 -6.21
CA ASP A 3 22.11 -3.77 -7.55
C ASP A 3 20.61 -3.37 -7.63
N PRO A 4 20.27 -2.19 -8.15
CA PRO A 4 18.87 -1.75 -8.22
C PRO A 4 17.97 -2.66 -9.07
N TRP A 5 18.48 -3.19 -10.18
CA TRP A 5 17.71 -4.13 -11.01
C TRP A 5 17.48 -5.47 -10.32
N TYR A 6 18.44 -5.91 -9.48
CA TYR A 6 18.23 -7.08 -8.62
C TYR A 6 17.06 -6.86 -7.68
N VAL A 7 16.96 -5.67 -7.05
CA VAL A 7 15.84 -5.33 -6.15
C VAL A 7 14.51 -5.33 -6.90
N THR A 8 14.47 -4.79 -8.11
CA THR A 8 13.27 -4.84 -8.96
C THR A 8 12.89 -6.28 -9.32
N GLY A 9 13.85 -7.09 -9.75
CA GLY A 9 13.62 -8.51 -10.08
C GLY A 9 13.14 -9.33 -8.88
N LEU A 10 13.74 -9.12 -7.71
CA LEU A 10 13.28 -9.74 -6.46
C LEU A 10 11.84 -9.31 -6.10
N THR A 11 11.50 -8.05 -6.31
CA THR A 11 10.15 -7.54 -6.09
C THR A 11 9.14 -8.18 -7.04
N GLU A 12 9.52 -8.47 -8.29
CA GLU A 12 8.64 -9.21 -9.23
C GLU A 12 8.20 -10.57 -8.67
N GLY A 13 9.12 -11.29 -8.01
CA GLY A 13 8.83 -12.59 -7.42
C GLY A 13 8.17 -12.52 -6.04
N GLU A 14 8.75 -11.75 -5.14
CA GLU A 14 8.50 -11.81 -3.70
C GLU A 14 7.89 -10.53 -3.11
N GLY A 15 7.77 -9.48 -3.89
CA GLY A 15 7.25 -8.19 -3.45
C GLY A 15 5.73 -8.09 -3.53
N SER A 16 5.19 -7.14 -2.77
CA SER A 16 3.77 -6.82 -2.78
C SER A 16 3.53 -5.33 -2.60
N PHE A 17 2.68 -4.77 -3.45
CA PHE A 17 2.08 -3.45 -3.29
C PHE A 17 0.63 -3.66 -2.86
N SER A 18 0.26 -3.18 -1.70
CA SER A 18 -1.09 -3.36 -1.17
C SER A 18 -1.66 -2.08 -0.58
N VAL A 19 -2.97 -1.97 -0.62
CA VAL A 19 -3.72 -0.93 0.08
C VAL A 19 -4.86 -1.60 0.81
N SER A 20 -4.86 -1.51 2.13
CA SER A 20 -5.90 -2.06 2.99
C SER A 20 -6.75 -0.96 3.61
N PHE A 21 -7.96 -1.32 3.99
CA PHE A 21 -8.93 -0.43 4.61
C PHE A 21 -9.38 -0.99 5.95
N THR A 22 -9.58 -0.09 6.91
CA THR A 22 -10.11 -0.44 8.24
C THR A 22 -11.22 0.54 8.58
N LEU A 23 -12.35 0.03 9.07
CA LEU A 23 -13.43 0.88 9.56
C LEU A 23 -13.00 1.57 10.86
N ARG A 24 -13.14 2.89 10.90
CA ARG A 24 -12.76 3.75 12.03
C ARG A 24 -13.82 4.81 12.26
N ASP A 25 -14.68 4.59 13.25
CA ASP A 25 -15.79 5.51 13.57
C ASP A 25 -15.33 6.91 13.96
N LYS A 26 -14.12 7.04 14.52
CA LYS A 26 -13.53 8.33 14.91
C LYS A 26 -13.15 9.21 13.72
N LEU A 27 -12.98 8.64 12.52
CA LEU A 27 -12.69 9.39 11.31
C LEU A 27 -13.99 9.91 10.69
N LYS A 28 -13.98 11.15 10.18
CA LYS A 28 -15.14 11.74 9.48
C LYS A 28 -15.60 10.87 8.31
N VAL A 29 -14.68 10.36 7.53
CA VAL A 29 -14.97 9.46 6.41
C VAL A 29 -15.28 8.01 6.83
N GLY A 30 -15.00 7.65 8.08
CA GLY A 30 -15.28 6.33 8.65
C GLY A 30 -14.35 5.20 8.21
N ILE A 31 -13.39 5.46 7.34
CA ILE A 31 -12.47 4.47 6.75
C ILE A 31 -11.04 4.99 6.83
N GLU A 32 -10.15 4.17 7.36
CA GLU A 32 -8.71 4.40 7.34
C GLU A 32 -8.08 3.66 6.17
N THR A 33 -7.24 4.35 5.39
CA THR A 33 -6.51 3.79 4.25
C THR A 33 -5.07 3.53 4.63
N ARG A 34 -4.59 2.31 4.40
CA ARG A 34 -3.23 1.88 4.77
C ARG A 34 -2.51 1.30 3.57
N PRO A 35 -1.59 2.07 2.94
CA PRO A 35 -0.72 1.55 1.91
C PRO A 35 0.43 0.76 2.54
N SER A 36 0.92 -0.25 1.83
CA SER A 36 2.09 -1.04 2.25
C SER A 36 2.84 -1.56 1.03
N PHE A 37 4.16 -1.37 1.05
CA PHE A 37 5.09 -2.09 0.21
C PHE A 37 5.84 -3.11 1.05
N SER A 38 5.96 -4.34 0.60
CA SER A 38 6.66 -5.38 1.36
C SER A 38 7.38 -6.38 0.48
N ILE A 39 8.44 -6.99 1.04
CA ILE A 39 9.14 -8.14 0.48
C ILE A 39 9.26 -9.17 1.61
N SER A 40 8.81 -10.42 1.35
CA SER A 40 8.89 -11.51 2.32
C SER A 40 9.79 -12.61 1.79
N LEU A 41 10.76 -13.03 2.61
CA LEU A 41 11.66 -14.13 2.29
C LEU A 41 11.71 -15.14 3.44
N ASN A 42 12.05 -16.39 3.11
CA ASN A 42 12.25 -17.43 4.11
C ASN A 42 13.24 -16.95 5.19
N ARG A 43 13.07 -17.42 6.43
CA ARG A 43 13.93 -17.03 7.58
C ARG A 43 15.42 -17.17 7.33
N ARG A 44 15.83 -18.12 6.49
CA ARG A 44 17.24 -18.33 6.13
C ARG A 44 17.86 -17.14 5.38
N ASP A 45 17.04 -16.31 4.75
CA ASP A 45 17.47 -15.16 3.94
C ASP A 45 17.38 -13.83 4.71
N LEU A 46 17.43 -13.87 6.05
CA LEU A 46 17.36 -12.66 6.90
C LEU A 46 18.41 -11.62 6.52
N GLU A 47 19.63 -12.03 6.20
CA GLU A 47 20.70 -11.09 5.83
C GLU A 47 20.38 -10.35 4.52
N LEU A 48 19.70 -11.01 3.58
CA LEU A 48 19.23 -10.36 2.37
C LEU A 48 18.13 -9.34 2.70
N ILE A 49 17.19 -9.68 3.57
CA ILE A 49 16.13 -8.75 4.04
C ILE A 49 16.75 -7.50 4.69
N LYS A 50 17.77 -7.65 5.51
CA LYS A 50 18.49 -6.52 6.12
C LYS A 50 19.18 -5.63 5.07
N ARG A 51 19.76 -6.24 4.03
CA ARG A 51 20.37 -5.51 2.92
C ARG A 51 19.32 -4.73 2.11
N ILE A 52 18.11 -5.27 1.92
CA ILE A 52 16.99 -4.59 1.28
C ILE A 52 16.55 -3.36 2.11
N GLN A 53 16.40 -3.53 3.42
CA GLN A 53 16.09 -2.40 4.32
C GLN A 53 17.16 -1.31 4.22
N LYS A 54 18.42 -1.67 4.25
CA LYS A 54 19.55 -0.73 4.10
C LYS A 54 19.53 -0.04 2.73
N PHE A 55 19.19 -0.76 1.66
CA PHE A 55 19.09 -0.24 0.30
C PHE A 55 18.05 0.88 0.21
N PHE A 56 16.86 0.70 0.76
CA PHE A 56 15.82 1.71 0.77
C PHE A 56 16.02 2.77 1.86
N GLY A 57 16.75 2.47 2.92
CA GLY A 57 17.00 3.38 4.04
C GLY A 57 15.76 3.73 4.85
N CYS A 58 14.74 2.87 4.83
CA CYS A 58 13.48 3.05 5.57
C CYS A 58 12.79 1.71 5.82
N GLY A 59 11.65 1.74 6.51
CA GLY A 59 10.83 0.55 6.77
C GLY A 59 11.31 -0.28 7.95
N GLY A 60 10.54 -1.32 8.25
CA GLY A 60 10.79 -2.26 9.35
C GLY A 60 10.92 -3.70 8.87
N ILE A 61 11.49 -4.53 9.72
CA ILE A 61 11.59 -5.98 9.52
C ILE A 61 10.82 -6.66 10.64
N ARG A 62 9.98 -7.62 10.29
CA ARG A 62 9.28 -8.47 11.27
C ARG A 62 9.32 -9.93 10.86
N PHE A 63 9.27 -10.82 11.87
CA PHE A 63 9.17 -12.25 11.64
C PHE A 63 7.70 -12.70 11.66
N SER A 64 7.30 -13.47 10.68
CA SER A 64 6.00 -14.14 10.63
C SER A 64 6.19 -15.63 10.98
N ARG A 65 5.64 -16.03 12.13
CA ARG A 65 5.73 -17.44 12.59
C ARG A 65 4.92 -18.38 11.71
N SER A 66 3.77 -17.93 11.20
CA SER A 66 2.89 -18.75 10.36
C SER A 66 3.56 -19.19 9.06
N ASP A 67 4.35 -18.30 8.47
CA ASP A 67 4.96 -18.50 7.15
C ASP A 67 6.46 -18.82 7.23
N ASN A 68 7.03 -18.75 8.46
CA ASN A 68 8.46 -18.91 8.70
C ASN A 68 9.32 -17.96 7.84
N CYS A 69 8.85 -16.72 7.68
CA CYS A 69 9.45 -15.70 6.82
C CYS A 69 9.78 -14.43 7.61
N TYR A 70 10.83 -13.73 7.18
CA TYR A 70 11.02 -12.33 7.52
C TYR A 70 10.40 -11.44 6.45
N LYS A 71 9.71 -10.41 6.89
CA LYS A 71 9.04 -9.44 6.04
C LYS A 71 9.64 -8.06 6.26
N PHE A 72 10.22 -7.50 5.20
CA PHE A 72 10.50 -6.07 5.11
C PHE A 72 9.24 -5.35 4.70
N GLU A 73 8.88 -4.25 5.37
CA GLU A 73 7.63 -3.53 5.10
C GLU A 73 7.79 -2.02 5.30
N VAL A 74 7.24 -1.25 4.36
CA VAL A 74 7.16 0.21 4.41
C VAL A 74 5.70 0.63 4.34
N ARG A 75 5.22 1.36 5.38
CA ARG A 75 3.84 1.85 5.49
C ARG A 75 3.74 3.37 5.54
N SER A 76 4.81 4.05 5.91
CA SER A 76 4.85 5.50 5.94
C SER A 76 4.63 6.07 4.53
N VAL A 77 3.57 6.86 4.33
CA VAL A 77 3.29 7.52 3.05
C VAL A 77 4.48 8.37 2.61
N GLY A 78 5.11 9.09 3.54
CA GLY A 78 6.30 9.88 3.26
C GLY A 78 7.46 9.04 2.72
N ASP A 79 7.74 7.88 3.31
CA ASP A 79 8.80 6.99 2.86
C ASP A 79 8.45 6.28 1.55
N LEU A 80 7.19 5.87 1.39
CA LEU A 80 6.70 5.30 0.13
C LEU A 80 6.92 6.25 -1.04
N VAL A 81 6.55 7.53 -0.87
CA VAL A 81 6.68 8.54 -1.92
C VAL A 81 8.12 8.96 -2.17
N ARG A 82 8.96 9.03 -1.11
CA ARG A 82 10.34 9.53 -1.25
C ARG A 82 11.36 8.43 -1.58
N ARG A 83 11.11 7.18 -1.20
CA ARG A 83 12.09 6.09 -1.26
C ARG A 83 11.67 4.95 -2.18
N ILE A 84 10.44 4.47 -2.05
CA ILE A 84 9.96 3.28 -2.76
C ILE A 84 9.54 3.62 -4.18
N ILE A 85 8.63 4.57 -4.35
CA ILE A 85 8.10 4.94 -5.68
C ILE A 85 9.20 5.37 -6.65
N PRO A 86 10.15 6.26 -6.28
CA PRO A 86 11.21 6.68 -7.19
C PRO A 86 12.12 5.54 -7.66
N HIS A 87 12.32 4.51 -6.84
CA HIS A 87 13.09 3.33 -7.25
C HIS A 87 12.43 2.63 -8.44
N PHE A 88 11.12 2.33 -8.34
CA PHE A 88 10.40 1.61 -9.39
C PHE A 88 10.05 2.48 -10.61
N GLU A 89 10.10 3.79 -10.48
CA GLU A 89 10.06 4.71 -11.63
C GLU A 89 11.35 4.66 -12.45
N LYS A 90 12.49 4.58 -11.76
CA LYS A 90 13.82 4.52 -12.38
C LYS A 90 14.18 3.12 -12.88
N TYR A 91 13.75 2.10 -12.15
CA TYR A 91 13.99 0.67 -12.42
C TYR A 91 12.66 -0.06 -12.51
N PRO A 92 11.91 0.10 -13.62
CA PRO A 92 10.52 -0.32 -13.70
C PRO A 92 10.32 -1.83 -13.66
N LEU A 93 9.22 -2.23 -13.05
CA LEU A 93 8.70 -3.59 -13.09
C LEU A 93 8.27 -3.96 -14.51
N GLN A 94 8.46 -5.21 -14.91
CA GLN A 94 8.19 -5.70 -16.26
C GLN A 94 6.94 -6.59 -16.33
N GLY A 95 6.59 -7.25 -15.22
CA GLY A 95 5.49 -8.20 -15.15
C GLY A 95 4.16 -7.57 -14.72
N SER A 96 3.22 -8.41 -14.31
CA SER A 96 1.88 -8.00 -13.87
C SER A 96 1.88 -7.03 -12.68
N LYS A 97 2.93 -7.07 -11.84
CA LYS A 97 3.10 -6.13 -10.73
C LYS A 97 3.26 -4.68 -11.17
N ALA A 98 3.67 -4.42 -12.41
CA ALA A 98 3.73 -3.06 -12.95
C ALA A 98 2.37 -2.36 -12.90
N LYS A 99 1.28 -3.08 -13.17
CA LYS A 99 -0.09 -2.55 -13.06
C LYS A 99 -0.44 -2.23 -11.61
N SER A 100 -0.15 -3.14 -10.68
CA SER A 100 -0.37 -2.92 -9.24
C SER A 100 0.43 -1.73 -8.73
N PHE A 101 1.68 -1.60 -9.14
CA PHE A 101 2.52 -0.47 -8.80
C PHE A 101 1.94 0.86 -9.28
N LYS A 102 1.43 0.91 -10.52
CA LYS A 102 0.80 2.13 -11.08
C LYS A 102 -0.37 2.62 -10.22
N GLY A 103 -1.26 1.71 -9.83
CA GLY A 103 -2.38 2.02 -8.93
C GLY A 103 -1.89 2.43 -7.54
N PHE A 104 -0.92 1.71 -6.99
CA PHE A 104 -0.31 1.99 -5.70
C PHE A 104 0.33 3.39 -5.66
N LYS A 105 1.08 3.75 -6.68
CA LYS A 105 1.70 5.08 -6.83
C LYS A 105 0.64 6.17 -6.79
N LYS A 106 -0.42 6.05 -7.60
CA LYS A 106 -1.52 7.02 -7.64
C LYS A 106 -2.16 7.18 -6.26
N ILE A 107 -2.45 6.08 -5.57
CA ILE A 107 -3.04 6.12 -4.22
C ILE A 107 -2.08 6.80 -3.23
N CYS A 108 -0.79 6.49 -3.23
CA CYS A 108 0.18 7.12 -2.34
C CYS A 108 0.29 8.63 -2.57
N GLU A 109 0.24 9.08 -3.81
CA GLU A 109 0.22 10.50 -4.16
C GLU A 109 -1.04 11.19 -3.64
N MET A 110 -2.21 10.55 -3.78
CA MET A 110 -3.47 11.05 -3.24
C MET A 110 -3.45 11.12 -1.70
N LEU A 111 -2.90 10.10 -1.03
CA LEU A 111 -2.73 10.09 0.43
C LEU A 111 -1.80 11.20 0.90
N LYS A 112 -0.70 11.44 0.20
CA LYS A 112 0.22 12.53 0.51
C LYS A 112 -0.44 13.90 0.40
N ALA A 113 -1.34 14.08 -0.55
CA ALA A 113 -2.12 15.30 -0.72
C ALA A 113 -3.34 15.39 0.22
N ASN A 114 -3.51 14.43 1.16
CA ASN A 114 -4.66 14.32 2.06
C ASN A 114 -6.03 14.21 1.37
N LEU A 115 -6.08 13.75 0.14
CA LEU A 115 -7.33 13.60 -0.63
C LEU A 115 -8.24 12.51 -0.07
N HIS A 116 -7.67 11.50 0.62
CA HIS A 116 -8.42 10.43 1.30
C HIS A 116 -9.33 10.93 2.44
N LEU A 117 -9.19 12.18 2.85
CA LEU A 117 -10.09 12.81 3.85
C LEU A 117 -11.41 13.28 3.22
N SER A 118 -11.49 13.33 1.90
CA SER A 118 -12.71 13.62 1.15
C SER A 118 -13.40 12.33 0.68
N PRO A 119 -14.72 12.17 0.92
CA PRO A 119 -15.45 10.97 0.48
C PRO A 119 -15.36 10.72 -1.02
N VAL A 120 -15.32 11.77 -1.84
CA VAL A 120 -15.23 11.65 -3.31
C VAL A 120 -13.91 11.01 -3.74
N TYR A 121 -12.79 11.51 -3.22
CA TYR A 121 -11.46 10.98 -3.53
C TYR A 121 -11.20 9.63 -2.86
N LEU A 122 -11.73 9.41 -1.65
CA LEU A 122 -11.62 8.11 -0.99
C LEU A 122 -12.35 7.02 -1.78
N ARG A 123 -13.49 7.34 -2.39
CA ARG A 123 -14.17 6.43 -3.33
C ARG A 123 -13.25 6.04 -4.49
N GLU A 124 -12.58 7.01 -5.11
CA GLU A 124 -11.62 6.74 -6.20
C GLU A 124 -10.47 5.84 -5.72
N ILE A 125 -9.91 6.10 -4.53
CA ILE A 125 -8.88 5.27 -3.91
C ILE A 125 -9.34 3.83 -3.75
N ILE A 126 -10.56 3.61 -3.25
CA ILE A 126 -11.15 2.28 -3.08
C ILE A 126 -11.28 1.57 -4.43
N GLU A 127 -11.79 2.25 -5.46
CA GLU A 127 -11.92 1.68 -6.81
C GLU A 127 -10.55 1.23 -7.35
N ILE A 128 -9.53 2.08 -7.27
CA ILE A 128 -8.17 1.74 -7.73
C ILE A 128 -7.61 0.57 -6.94
N ALA A 129 -7.75 0.58 -5.61
CA ALA A 129 -7.21 -0.46 -4.73
C ALA A 129 -7.80 -1.85 -5.02
N TYR A 130 -9.10 -1.93 -5.32
CA TYR A 130 -9.77 -3.19 -5.65
C TYR A 130 -9.44 -3.71 -7.04
N GLU A 131 -8.90 -2.90 -7.92
CA GLU A 131 -8.39 -3.32 -9.22
C GLU A 131 -6.93 -3.80 -9.17
N MET A 132 -6.18 -3.48 -8.10
CA MET A 132 -4.74 -3.78 -8.01
C MET A 132 -4.43 -5.26 -7.82
N ASN A 133 -5.02 -5.92 -6.84
CA ASN A 133 -4.70 -7.29 -6.42
C ASN A 133 -5.98 -8.15 -6.45
N LEU A 134 -6.40 -8.55 -7.64
CA LEU A 134 -7.67 -9.28 -7.85
C LEU A 134 -7.76 -10.62 -7.13
N SER A 135 -6.62 -11.28 -6.87
CA SER A 135 -6.54 -12.57 -6.18
C SER A 135 -6.32 -12.47 -4.67
N GLY A 136 -6.08 -11.27 -4.14
CA GLY A 136 -5.82 -11.07 -2.71
C GLY A 136 -7.08 -11.21 -1.85
N LYS A 137 -6.92 -11.81 -0.65
CA LYS A 137 -8.00 -11.81 0.35
C LYS A 137 -8.14 -10.42 0.95
N ARG A 138 -9.38 -9.88 0.96
CA ARG A 138 -9.71 -8.61 1.58
C ARG A 138 -10.66 -8.80 2.75
N ARG A 139 -10.47 -7.99 3.79
CA ARG A 139 -11.32 -8.01 4.99
C ARG A 139 -12.75 -7.54 4.70
N TYR A 140 -12.91 -6.56 3.81
CA TYR A 140 -14.20 -6.00 3.41
C TYR A 140 -14.37 -6.11 1.90
N ASN A 141 -15.60 -6.29 1.42
CA ASN A 141 -15.86 -6.14 0.00
C ASN A 141 -15.99 -4.65 -0.39
N LYS A 142 -15.84 -4.35 -1.67
CA LYS A 142 -15.86 -2.97 -2.17
C LYS A 142 -17.20 -2.27 -1.89
N GLU A 143 -18.29 -2.98 -2.08
CA GLU A 143 -19.66 -2.47 -1.92
C GLU A 143 -19.93 -2.03 -0.47
N ASP A 144 -19.44 -2.78 0.51
CA ASP A 144 -19.60 -2.43 1.92
C ASP A 144 -18.84 -1.15 2.27
N LEU A 145 -17.63 -0.97 1.77
CA LEU A 145 -16.86 0.26 1.96
C LEU A 145 -17.55 1.48 1.31
N LEU A 146 -18.04 1.30 0.09
CA LEU A 146 -18.77 2.37 -0.62
C LEU A 146 -20.07 2.74 0.09
N ARG A 147 -20.74 1.78 0.69
CA ARG A 147 -21.94 2.01 1.50
C ARG A 147 -21.63 2.82 2.76
N VAL A 148 -20.55 2.53 3.45
CA VAL A 148 -20.08 3.32 4.62
C VAL A 148 -19.82 4.77 4.22
N LEU A 149 -19.16 5.02 3.09
CA LEU A 149 -18.93 6.37 2.58
C LEU A 149 -20.23 7.12 2.26
N ALA A 150 -21.19 6.46 1.63
CA ALA A 150 -22.49 7.04 1.29
C ALA A 150 -23.26 7.46 2.56
N THR A 151 -23.30 6.59 3.57
CA THR A 151 -23.96 6.85 4.86
C THR A 151 -23.34 8.04 5.58
N ARG A 152 -22.01 8.12 5.66
CA ARG A 152 -21.28 9.21 6.31
C ARG A 152 -21.46 10.56 5.59
N ARG A 153 -21.62 10.55 4.28
CA ARG A 153 -21.87 11.77 3.49
C ARG A 153 -23.18 12.46 3.87
N TYR A 154 -24.20 11.70 4.24
CA TYR A 154 -25.50 12.24 4.66
C TYR A 154 -25.55 12.69 6.13
N SER A 155 -24.59 12.28 6.95
CA SER A 155 -24.53 12.65 8.38
C SER A 155 -23.75 13.95 8.66
N LEU A 156 -23.21 14.62 7.63
CA LEU A 156 -22.60 15.94 7.78
C LEU A 156 -23.72 16.98 7.91
N PRO A 157 -23.68 17.85 8.92
CA PRO A 157 -24.67 18.91 9.07
C PRO A 157 -24.64 19.85 7.84
N LEU A 158 -25.84 20.27 7.40
CA LEU A 158 -26.06 21.16 6.25
C LEU A 158 -25.45 22.57 6.38
N THR A 159 -24.66 22.82 7.41
CA THR A 159 -24.10 24.13 7.75
C THR A 159 -22.77 24.47 7.08
N GLU A 160 -22.19 23.55 6.30
CA GLU A 160 -20.99 23.82 5.50
C GLU A 160 -21.27 23.67 4.02
N ARG A 161 -22.14 24.54 3.49
CA ARG A 161 -22.29 24.76 2.04
C ARG A 161 -21.71 26.12 1.67
#